data_b8603ac25c74db9fde43097a4cadc801
#
_entry.id   b8603ac25c74db9fde43097a4cadc801
#
_cell.length_a   1.000
_cell.length_b   1.000
_cell.length_c   1.000
_cell.angle_alpha   90.00
_cell.angle_beta   90.00
_cell.angle_gamma   90.00
#
_symmetry.space_group_name_H-M   'P 1'
#
loop_
_entity.id
_entity.type
_entity.pdbx_description
1 polymer ?
#
loop_
_entity_poly.entity_id
_entity_poly.type
_entity_poly.pdbx_seq_one_letter_code
_entity_poly.pdbx_strand_id
1 'polypeptide(L)'
;MTYKGKFHPTNLNKYKGDINNIVYRSLWERKFMVYCDDNDDIVEWGSEELVVPYISPLDGKRHRYFPDFYIKTKNGDKFMVEIKPKKYTKPPRPTKTKRLTKAFMHETTEWARNRAKWSAAQDVCKKHGWKFLIITEDHLKMTKYLYGG
;
A
#
# COMPACT_ATOMS: atom_id res chain seq x y z
N MET A 1 -15.70 -10.62 2.27
CA MET A 1 -15.40 -11.35 1.01
C MET A 1 -14.17 -10.75 0.36
N THR A 2 -13.18 -11.58 0.08
CA THR A 2 -11.92 -11.12 -0.50
C THR A 2 -12.00 -11.25 -2.02
N TYR A 3 -11.90 -10.14 -2.73
CA TYR A 3 -11.90 -10.12 -4.19
C TYR A 3 -10.45 -10.26 -4.66
N LYS A 4 -10.04 -11.50 -4.88
CA LYS A 4 -8.67 -11.85 -5.25
C LYS A 4 -8.65 -12.30 -6.71
N GLY A 5 -7.65 -11.87 -7.46
CA GLY A 5 -7.49 -12.28 -8.84
C GLY A 5 -6.18 -11.84 -9.43
N LYS A 6 -5.94 -12.21 -10.69
CA LYS A 6 -4.79 -11.78 -11.45
C LYS A 6 -5.12 -10.58 -12.30
N PHE A 7 -4.23 -9.60 -12.33
CA PHE A 7 -4.37 -8.42 -13.15
C PHE A 7 -3.54 -8.59 -14.43
N HIS A 8 -4.14 -8.25 -15.56
CA HIS A 8 -3.49 -8.30 -16.87
C HIS A 8 -3.37 -6.86 -17.40
N PRO A 9 -2.18 -6.26 -17.33
CA PRO A 9 -2.02 -4.88 -17.81
C PRO A 9 -2.16 -4.78 -19.32
N THR A 10 -2.72 -3.65 -19.78
CA THR A 10 -2.79 -3.32 -21.20
C THR A 10 -1.46 -2.77 -21.69
N ASN A 11 -0.80 -1.96 -20.87
CA ASN A 11 0.47 -1.32 -21.19
C ASN A 11 1.63 -2.07 -20.54
N LEU A 12 2.03 -3.17 -21.16
CA LEU A 12 3.02 -4.12 -20.60
C LEU A 12 4.35 -3.47 -20.27
N ASN A 13 4.76 -2.47 -21.06
CA ASN A 13 6.06 -1.81 -20.89
C ASN A 13 6.20 -1.03 -19.59
N LYS A 14 5.08 -0.68 -18.97
CA LYS A 14 5.07 0.10 -17.73
C LYS A 14 5.34 -0.76 -16.51
N TYR A 15 5.00 -2.05 -16.56
CA TYR A 15 5.10 -2.91 -15.38
C TYR A 15 6.55 -3.36 -15.14
N LYS A 16 7.03 -3.19 -13.90
CA LYS A 16 8.35 -3.63 -13.45
C LYS A 16 8.18 -4.84 -12.55
N GLY A 17 8.39 -6.03 -13.10
CA GLY A 17 8.27 -7.29 -12.41
C GLY A 17 7.73 -8.37 -13.32
N ASP A 18 7.21 -9.44 -12.73
CA ASP A 18 6.63 -10.56 -13.47
C ASP A 18 5.20 -10.25 -13.90
N ILE A 19 5.01 -9.90 -15.17
CA ILE A 19 3.69 -9.54 -15.73
C ILE A 19 2.69 -10.69 -15.68
N ASN A 20 3.14 -11.92 -15.51
CA ASN A 20 2.27 -13.10 -15.45
C ASN A 20 1.81 -13.40 -14.02
N ASN A 21 2.29 -12.65 -13.03
CA ASN A 21 1.99 -12.91 -11.63
C ASN A 21 1.66 -11.62 -10.86
N ILE A 22 0.80 -10.80 -11.43
CA ILE A 22 0.30 -9.59 -10.77
C ILE A 22 -1.02 -9.96 -10.09
N VAL A 23 -1.01 -9.99 -8.75
CA VAL A 23 -2.16 -10.44 -7.96
C VAL A 23 -2.74 -9.27 -7.17
N TYR A 24 -4.03 -9.00 -7.34
CA TYR A 24 -4.75 -8.10 -6.44
C TYR A 24 -5.48 -8.92 -5.38
N ARG A 25 -5.47 -8.43 -4.13
CA ARG A 25 -6.12 -9.08 -3.00
C ARG A 25 -7.35 -8.33 -2.53
N SER A 26 -7.66 -7.20 -3.18
CA SER A 26 -8.84 -6.38 -2.91
C SER A 26 -9.21 -5.59 -4.15
N LEU A 27 -10.47 -5.12 -4.20
CA LEU A 27 -10.90 -4.24 -5.29
C LEU A 27 -10.17 -2.89 -5.27
N TRP A 28 -9.74 -2.43 -4.11
CA TRP A 28 -8.98 -1.20 -3.98
C TRP A 28 -7.62 -1.34 -4.66
N GLU A 29 -6.94 -2.45 -4.44
CA GLU A 29 -5.68 -2.74 -5.14
C GLU A 29 -5.90 -2.80 -6.64
N ARG A 30 -6.96 -3.47 -7.09
CA ARG A 30 -7.28 -3.56 -8.52
C ARG A 30 -7.52 -2.19 -9.13
N LYS A 31 -8.28 -1.32 -8.45
CA LYS A 31 -8.50 0.06 -8.91
C LYS A 31 -7.19 0.82 -9.08
N PHE A 32 -6.28 0.67 -8.13
CA PHE A 32 -4.98 1.33 -8.21
C PHE A 32 -4.15 0.78 -9.37
N MET A 33 -4.20 -0.53 -9.62
CA MET A 33 -3.53 -1.17 -10.76
C MET A 33 -4.04 -0.61 -12.09
N VAL A 34 -5.35 -0.48 -12.24
CA VAL A 34 -5.97 0.13 -13.42
C VAL A 34 -5.48 1.57 -13.59
N TYR A 35 -5.45 2.33 -12.50
CA TYR A 35 -4.96 3.69 -12.50
C TYR A 35 -3.51 3.77 -12.99
N CYS A 36 -2.64 2.91 -12.46
CA CYS A 36 -1.22 2.88 -12.85
C CYS A 36 -1.05 2.52 -14.32
N ASP A 37 -1.83 1.55 -14.79
CA ASP A 37 -1.73 1.08 -16.17
C ASP A 37 -2.22 2.12 -17.18
N ASP A 38 -3.31 2.82 -16.86
CA ASP A 38 -3.96 3.74 -17.79
C ASP A 38 -3.46 5.18 -17.74
N ASN A 39 -2.84 5.60 -16.63
CA ASN A 39 -2.43 6.99 -16.44
C ASN A 39 -1.07 7.25 -17.09
N ASP A 40 -1.03 8.16 -18.09
CA ASP A 40 0.18 8.50 -18.80
C ASP A 40 1.24 9.19 -17.92
N ASP A 41 0.84 9.77 -16.80
CA ASP A 41 1.79 10.38 -15.86
C ASP A 41 2.60 9.33 -15.09
N ILE A 42 2.15 8.09 -15.07
CA ILE A 42 2.87 6.98 -14.46
C ILE A 42 3.57 6.19 -15.57
N VAL A 43 4.90 6.19 -15.53
CA VAL A 43 5.70 5.54 -16.57
C VAL A 43 6.17 4.14 -16.18
N GLU A 44 6.21 3.85 -14.86
CA GLU A 44 6.55 2.53 -14.34
C GLU A 44 5.71 2.25 -13.09
N TRP A 45 5.37 0.98 -12.87
CA TRP A 45 4.75 0.54 -11.64
C TRP A 45 5.02 -0.94 -11.39
N GLY A 46 4.91 -1.37 -10.13
CA GLY A 46 5.06 -2.76 -9.73
C GLY A 46 4.21 -3.05 -8.51
N SER A 47 3.77 -4.28 -8.37
CA SER A 47 2.96 -4.77 -7.27
C SER A 47 3.76 -5.75 -6.44
N GLU A 48 3.96 -5.43 -5.14
CA GLU A 48 4.69 -6.28 -4.18
C GLU A 48 6.10 -6.67 -4.62
N GLU A 49 6.74 -5.82 -5.42
CA GLU A 49 8.10 -6.08 -5.95
C GLU A 49 9.21 -5.54 -5.04
N LEU A 50 8.85 -4.70 -4.05
CA LEU A 50 9.80 -4.12 -3.12
C LEU A 50 9.76 -4.83 -1.78
N VAL A 51 10.91 -4.88 -1.11
CA VAL A 51 11.04 -5.45 0.23
C VAL A 51 11.67 -4.43 1.15
N VAL A 52 11.03 -4.17 2.29
CA VAL A 52 11.54 -3.28 3.33
C VAL A 52 11.74 -4.09 4.61
N PRO A 53 12.97 -4.29 5.06
CA PRO A 53 13.19 -4.93 6.36
C PRO A 53 12.80 -3.98 7.49
N TYR A 54 12.17 -4.50 8.52
CA TYR A 54 11.81 -3.74 9.71
C TYR A 54 11.91 -4.61 10.94
N ILE A 55 11.98 -3.99 12.12
CA ILE A 55 11.96 -4.69 13.40
C ILE A 55 10.53 -4.61 13.94
N SER A 56 9.91 -5.76 14.17
CA SER A 56 8.55 -5.78 14.71
C SER A 56 8.60 -5.46 16.21
N PRO A 57 7.77 -4.52 16.70
CA PRO A 57 7.68 -4.23 18.13
C PRO A 57 7.03 -5.35 18.93
N LEU A 58 6.41 -6.32 18.25
CA LEU A 58 5.70 -7.42 18.90
C LEU A 58 6.63 -8.53 19.38
N ASP A 59 7.70 -8.80 18.64
CA ASP A 59 8.66 -9.86 18.98
C ASP A 59 10.12 -9.40 18.99
N GLY A 60 10.37 -8.14 18.63
CA GLY A 60 11.72 -7.59 18.56
C GLY A 60 12.59 -8.17 17.45
N LYS A 61 12.00 -8.93 16.54
CA LYS A 61 12.72 -9.61 15.47
C LYS A 61 12.60 -8.88 14.15
N ARG A 62 13.54 -9.18 13.26
CA ARG A 62 13.55 -8.63 11.89
C ARG A 62 12.52 -9.38 11.03
N HIS A 63 11.70 -8.59 10.34
CA HIS A 63 10.69 -9.08 9.40
C HIS A 63 10.81 -8.36 8.07
N ARG A 64 10.13 -8.87 7.06
CA ARG A 64 10.05 -8.26 5.74
C ARG A 64 8.68 -7.64 5.52
N TYR A 65 8.66 -6.38 5.10
CA TYR A 65 7.46 -5.69 4.70
C TYR A 65 7.47 -5.52 3.18
N PHE A 66 6.39 -5.92 2.54
CA PHE A 66 6.20 -5.77 1.10
C PHE A 66 5.19 -4.65 0.87
N PRO A 67 5.64 -3.43 0.55
CA PRO A 67 4.71 -2.37 0.17
C PRO A 67 3.83 -2.80 -0.99
N ASP A 68 2.59 -2.33 -1.02
CA ASP A 68 1.63 -2.76 -2.04
C ASP A 68 2.10 -2.44 -3.45
N PHE A 69 2.64 -1.23 -3.66
CA PHE A 69 3.04 -0.78 -5.00
C PHE A 69 4.29 0.07 -5.00
N TYR A 70 4.95 0.04 -6.15
CA TYR A 70 5.98 0.97 -6.56
C TYR A 70 5.46 1.72 -7.78
N ILE A 71 5.65 3.05 -7.84
CA ILE A 71 5.35 3.84 -9.04
C ILE A 71 6.47 4.83 -9.33
N LYS A 72 6.63 5.13 -10.63
CA LYS A 72 7.50 6.19 -11.10
C LYS A 72 6.70 7.09 -12.02
N THR A 73 6.72 8.39 -11.77
CA THR A 73 6.03 9.36 -12.59
C THR A 73 6.93 9.85 -13.74
N LYS A 74 6.32 10.48 -14.74
CA LYS A 74 7.04 10.95 -15.94
C LYS A 74 8.10 12.00 -15.63
N ASN A 75 8.01 12.71 -14.51
CA ASN A 75 9.03 13.69 -14.10
C ASN A 75 10.20 13.02 -13.33
N GLY A 76 10.19 11.70 -13.18
CA GLY A 76 11.25 10.94 -12.56
C GLY A 76 11.06 10.66 -11.06
N ASP A 77 10.01 11.17 -10.43
CA ASP A 77 9.73 10.91 -9.02
C ASP A 77 9.31 9.46 -8.82
N LYS A 78 9.83 8.86 -7.77
CA LYS A 78 9.53 7.47 -7.41
C LYS A 78 8.81 7.43 -6.06
N PHE A 79 7.82 6.55 -5.97
CA PHE A 79 6.98 6.41 -4.79
C PHE A 79 6.84 4.96 -4.38
N MET A 80 6.86 4.74 -3.09
CA MET A 80 6.45 3.50 -2.47
C MET A 80 5.04 3.72 -1.91
N VAL A 81 4.10 2.84 -2.25
CA VAL A 81 2.67 3.07 -2.00
C VAL A 81 2.08 1.94 -1.18
N GLU A 82 1.32 2.31 -0.17
CA GLU A 82 0.51 1.42 0.65
C GLU A 82 -0.96 1.79 0.49
N ILE A 83 -1.81 0.81 0.23
CA ILE A 83 -3.27 0.99 0.20
C ILE A 83 -3.82 0.60 1.57
N LYS A 84 -4.49 1.52 2.24
CA LYS A 84 -4.99 1.29 3.60
C LYS A 84 -6.27 2.07 3.87
N PRO A 85 -7.31 1.47 4.48
CA PRO A 85 -8.47 2.23 4.93
C PRO A 85 -8.07 3.36 5.87
N LYS A 86 -8.68 4.52 5.69
CA LYS A 86 -8.35 5.73 6.45
C LYS A 86 -8.39 5.51 7.96
N LYS A 87 -9.33 4.73 8.46
CA LYS A 87 -9.45 4.46 9.89
C LYS A 87 -8.22 3.78 10.47
N TYR A 88 -7.47 3.01 9.66
CA TYR A 88 -6.25 2.31 10.10
C TYR A 88 -5.00 3.16 9.95
N THR A 89 -5.12 4.38 9.45
CA THR A 89 -4.00 5.35 9.41
C THR A 89 -3.89 6.16 10.70
N LYS A 90 -4.79 5.91 11.64
CA LYS A 90 -4.85 6.59 12.95
C LYS A 90 -4.84 5.55 14.07
N PRO A 91 -4.42 5.95 15.30
CA PRO A 91 -4.46 5.03 16.44
C PRO A 91 -5.88 4.53 16.68
N PRO A 92 -6.03 3.27 17.12
CA PRO A 92 -7.35 2.76 17.48
C PRO A 92 -7.94 3.55 18.66
N ARG A 93 -9.27 3.71 18.66
CA ARG A 93 -9.97 4.39 19.74
C ARG A 93 -10.42 3.37 20.80
N PRO A 94 -10.20 3.67 22.09
CA PRO A 94 -10.74 2.82 23.16
C PRO A 94 -12.28 2.81 23.09
N THR A 95 -12.88 1.71 23.54
CA THR A 95 -14.33 1.62 23.61
C THR A 95 -14.87 2.55 24.70
N LYS A 96 -16.15 2.95 24.58
CA LYS A 96 -16.81 3.83 25.54
C LYS A 96 -16.83 3.24 26.95
N THR A 97 -16.78 1.94 27.08
CA THR A 97 -16.82 1.23 28.38
C THR A 97 -15.45 1.15 29.05
N LYS A 98 -14.39 1.64 28.42
CA LYS A 98 -13.01 1.53 28.89
C LYS A 98 -12.55 0.08 29.10
N ARG A 99 -13.29 -0.89 28.57
CA ARG A 99 -12.95 -2.29 28.61
C ARG A 99 -11.98 -2.63 27.50
N LEU A 100 -10.92 -3.38 27.82
CA LEU A 100 -10.02 -3.93 26.82
C LEU A 100 -10.72 -5.11 26.16
N THR A 101 -11.23 -4.90 24.95
CA THR A 101 -11.81 -5.99 24.15
C THR A 101 -10.72 -6.66 23.33
N LYS A 102 -10.97 -7.91 22.90
CA LYS A 102 -10.06 -8.60 21.98
C LYS A 102 -9.89 -7.81 20.67
N ALA A 103 -10.98 -7.22 20.18
CA ALA A 103 -10.94 -6.39 18.96
C ALA A 103 -10.02 -5.18 19.13
N PHE A 104 -10.13 -4.47 20.26
CA PHE A 104 -9.29 -3.31 20.52
C PHE A 104 -7.82 -3.70 20.67
N MET A 105 -7.55 -4.82 21.35
CA MET A 105 -6.19 -5.34 21.51
C MET A 105 -5.60 -5.73 20.15
N HIS A 106 -6.39 -6.36 19.29
CA HIS A 106 -5.96 -6.72 17.94
C HIS A 106 -5.65 -5.47 17.10
N GLU A 107 -6.52 -4.47 17.13
CA GLU A 107 -6.32 -3.22 16.42
C GLU A 107 -5.07 -2.48 16.90
N THR A 108 -4.83 -2.48 18.21
CA THR A 108 -3.63 -1.85 18.79
C THR A 108 -2.36 -2.57 18.35
N THR A 109 -2.39 -3.90 18.31
CA THR A 109 -1.28 -4.72 17.83
C THR A 109 -0.97 -4.43 16.36
N GLU A 110 -2.00 -4.42 15.52
CA GLU A 110 -1.86 -4.11 14.09
C GLU A 110 -1.37 -2.69 13.87
N TRP A 111 -1.86 -1.74 14.66
CA TRP A 111 -1.40 -0.35 14.60
C TRP A 111 0.09 -0.22 14.89
N ALA A 112 0.56 -0.89 15.95
CA ALA A 112 1.98 -0.88 16.32
C ALA A 112 2.84 -1.49 15.21
N ARG A 113 2.41 -2.62 14.64
CA ARG A 113 3.12 -3.28 13.54
C ARG A 113 3.18 -2.37 12.30
N ASN A 114 2.06 -1.77 11.92
CA ASN A 114 1.97 -0.91 10.74
C ASN A 114 2.85 0.33 10.90
N ARG A 115 2.87 0.93 12.09
CA ARG A 115 3.75 2.08 12.35
C ARG A 115 5.22 1.73 12.15
N ALA A 116 5.64 0.56 12.63
CA ALA A 116 7.02 0.10 12.45
C ALA A 116 7.34 -0.13 10.97
N LYS A 117 6.43 -0.76 10.22
CA LYS A 117 6.57 -0.98 8.78
C LYS A 117 6.71 0.34 8.03
N TRP A 118 5.81 1.29 8.30
CA TRP A 118 5.76 2.56 7.58
C TRP A 118 6.94 3.46 7.94
N SER A 119 7.38 3.44 9.18
CA SER A 119 8.58 4.16 9.60
C SER A 119 9.82 3.64 8.85
N ALA A 120 9.97 2.32 8.77
CA ALA A 120 11.07 1.70 8.03
C ALA A 120 10.99 2.05 6.53
N ALA A 121 9.78 2.03 5.96
CA ALA A 121 9.56 2.40 4.56
C ALA A 121 9.94 3.86 4.29
N GLN A 122 9.57 4.76 5.19
CA GLN A 122 9.93 6.18 5.10
C GLN A 122 11.45 6.38 5.12
N ASP A 123 12.15 5.64 5.99
CA ASP A 123 13.61 5.72 6.07
C ASP A 123 14.28 5.23 4.78
N VAL A 124 13.78 4.12 4.21
CA VAL A 124 14.28 3.59 2.93
C VAL A 124 14.04 4.61 1.80
N CYS A 125 12.84 5.16 1.74
CA CYS A 125 12.49 6.18 0.75
C CYS A 125 13.39 7.40 0.86
N LYS A 126 13.62 7.87 2.08
CA LYS A 126 14.48 9.04 2.32
C LYS A 126 15.91 8.80 1.84
N LYS A 127 16.46 7.60 2.06
CA LYS A 127 17.81 7.24 1.59
C LYS A 127 17.94 7.28 0.07
N HIS A 128 16.87 6.89 -0.64
CA HIS A 128 16.88 6.78 -2.10
C HIS A 128 16.28 7.99 -2.82
N GLY A 129 15.84 9.00 -2.07
CA GLY A 129 15.16 10.15 -2.68
C GLY A 129 13.75 9.85 -3.18
N TRP A 130 13.13 8.81 -2.65
CA TRP A 130 11.76 8.42 -2.97
C TRP A 130 10.79 9.00 -1.94
N LYS A 131 9.49 8.91 -2.24
CA LYS A 131 8.43 9.30 -1.30
C LYS A 131 7.58 8.09 -0.93
N PHE A 132 7.15 8.04 0.32
CA PHE A 132 6.22 7.01 0.79
C PHE A 132 4.80 7.61 0.85
N LEU A 133 3.83 6.94 0.22
CA LEU A 133 2.44 7.39 0.18
C LEU A 133 1.52 6.32 0.74
N ILE A 134 0.56 6.74 1.56
CA ILE A 134 -0.56 5.90 1.98
C ILE A 134 -1.79 6.38 1.22
N ILE A 135 -2.36 5.50 0.42
CA ILE A 135 -3.55 5.77 -0.38
C ILE A 135 -4.76 5.21 0.36
N THR A 136 -5.74 6.05 0.60
CA THR A 136 -6.97 5.68 1.31
C THR A 136 -8.16 5.68 0.36
N GLU A 137 -9.35 5.33 0.87
CA GLU A 137 -10.60 5.38 0.11
C GLU A 137 -10.86 6.77 -0.51
N ASP A 138 -10.42 7.84 0.14
CA ASP A 138 -10.62 9.19 -0.39
C ASP A 138 -9.90 9.39 -1.72
N HIS A 139 -8.70 8.90 -1.83
CA HIS A 139 -7.92 8.95 -3.08
C HIS A 139 -8.52 8.06 -4.15
N LEU A 140 -8.98 6.86 -3.78
CA LEU A 140 -9.56 5.90 -4.72
C LEU A 140 -10.91 6.37 -5.25
N LYS A 141 -11.67 7.14 -4.49
CA LYS A 141 -12.91 7.77 -4.97
C LYS A 141 -12.60 8.80 -6.06
N MET A 142 -11.57 9.60 -5.90
CA MET A 142 -11.14 10.54 -6.92
C MET A 142 -10.71 9.80 -8.19
N THR A 143 -9.99 8.70 -8.05
CA THR A 143 -9.56 7.85 -9.16
C THR A 143 -10.78 7.34 -9.94
N LYS A 144 -11.87 7.01 -9.25
CA LYS A 144 -13.11 6.55 -9.87
C LYS A 144 -13.67 7.57 -10.85
N TYR A 145 -13.63 8.84 -10.50
CA TYR A 145 -14.12 9.90 -11.39
C TYR A 145 -13.27 10.03 -12.66
N LEU A 146 -11.97 9.85 -12.54
CA LEU A 146 -11.07 9.92 -13.69
C LEU A 146 -11.37 8.85 -14.73
N TYR A 147 -11.94 7.73 -14.32
CA TYR A 147 -12.25 6.61 -15.21
C TYR A 147 -13.73 6.52 -15.58
N GLY A 148 -14.50 7.57 -15.29
CA GLY A 148 -15.92 7.65 -15.68
C GLY A 148 -16.81 6.62 -15.00
N GLY A 149 -16.35 6.07 -13.88
CA GLY A 149 -17.05 4.95 -13.24
C GLY A 149 -17.64 5.25 -11.90
#